data_f56273b6a86141dc76ea735ea181db29
#
_entry.id   f56273b6a86141dc76ea735ea181db29
#
_cell.length_a   1.000
_cell.length_b   1.000
_cell.length_c   1.000
_cell.angle_alpha   90.00
_cell.angle_beta   90.00
_cell.angle_gamma   90.00
#
_symmetry.space_group_name_H-M   'P 1'
#
loop_
_entity.id
_entity.type
_entity.pdbx_description
1 polymer ?
#
loop_
_entity_poly.entity_id
_entity_poly.type
_entity_poly.pdbx_seq_one_letter_code
_entity_poly.pdbx_strand_id
1 'polypeptide(L)'
;MKPQLTKEATPQTATWVWMTTLTAAQGPTEQIVRLAHLRWDIENQGFNELVRGWYADHVYRHQPQAIECFLLLAFLAYNIFHASFALNLKPELRRGRTMAFWVQLIAAEIHALPRLSATPAPP
;
A
#
# COMPACT_ATOMS: atom_id res chain seq x y z
N MET A 1 -23.48 -34.88 24.63
CA MET A 1 -23.31 -33.44 24.94
C MET A 1 -21.91 -33.30 25.50
N LYS A 2 -20.93 -32.81 24.71
CA LYS A 2 -19.54 -32.63 25.15
C LYS A 2 -19.39 -31.20 25.70
N PRO A 3 -18.76 -31.00 26.87
CA PRO A 3 -18.55 -29.66 27.41
C PRO A 3 -17.53 -28.96 26.54
N GLN A 4 -17.89 -27.77 26.02
CA GLN A 4 -16.97 -26.86 25.40
C GLN A 4 -16.13 -26.19 26.51
N LEU A 5 -14.84 -26.53 26.53
CA LEU A 5 -13.87 -25.81 27.32
C LEU A 5 -13.71 -24.41 26.73
N THR A 6 -14.28 -23.43 27.39
CA THR A 6 -13.99 -22.01 27.16
C THR A 6 -12.54 -21.77 27.56
N LYS A 7 -11.67 -21.60 26.56
CA LYS A 7 -10.28 -21.19 26.79
C LYS A 7 -10.34 -19.74 27.28
N GLU A 8 -10.15 -19.53 28.57
CA GLU A 8 -9.91 -18.20 29.14
C GLU A 8 -8.71 -17.58 28.41
N ALA A 9 -8.96 -16.50 27.69
CA ALA A 9 -7.91 -15.75 27.02
C ALA A 9 -7.11 -15.00 28.08
N THR A 10 -5.95 -15.51 28.41
CA THR A 10 -4.97 -14.79 29.23
C THR A 10 -4.63 -13.48 28.53
N PRO A 11 -4.69 -12.31 29.18
CA PRO A 11 -4.35 -11.05 28.54
C PRO A 11 -2.87 -11.09 28.14
N GLN A 12 -2.61 -11.10 26.83
CA GLN A 12 -1.26 -11.00 26.29
C GLN A 12 -0.82 -9.54 26.39
N THR A 13 0.13 -9.27 27.28
CA THR A 13 0.78 -7.95 27.37
C THR A 13 1.96 -7.94 26.41
N ALA A 14 1.90 -7.09 25.38
CA ALA A 14 3.02 -6.84 24.48
C ALA A 14 3.77 -5.58 24.94
N THR A 15 5.08 -5.70 25.13
CA THR A 15 5.94 -4.56 25.46
C THR A 15 6.67 -4.11 24.21
N TRP A 16 6.51 -2.83 23.85
CA TRP A 16 7.15 -2.20 22.71
C TRP A 16 8.21 -1.22 23.19
N VAL A 17 9.39 -1.26 22.60
CA VAL A 17 10.48 -0.33 22.91
C VAL A 17 10.81 0.47 21.66
N TRP A 18 10.78 1.79 21.78
CA TRP A 18 11.07 2.72 20.70
C TRP A 18 12.25 3.60 21.06
N MET A 19 13.16 3.80 20.11
CA MET A 19 14.25 4.76 20.23
C MET A 19 13.94 5.98 19.39
N THR A 20 14.15 7.17 19.96
CA THR A 20 13.92 8.44 19.28
C THR A 20 15.02 9.44 19.63
N THR A 21 15.31 10.34 18.68
CA THR A 21 16.19 11.50 18.91
C THR A 21 15.40 12.72 19.39
N LEU A 22 14.05 12.64 19.42
CA LEU A 22 13.21 13.72 19.91
C LEU A 22 13.27 13.79 21.44
N THR A 23 13.42 15.01 21.96
CA THR A 23 13.34 15.28 23.40
C THR A 23 11.90 15.37 23.86
N ALA A 24 11.66 15.18 25.16
CA ALA A 24 10.31 15.32 25.74
C ALA A 24 9.69 16.73 25.53
N ALA A 25 10.53 17.75 25.32
CA ALA A 25 10.07 19.11 25.01
C ALA A 25 9.63 19.27 23.54
N GLN A 26 10.12 18.41 22.63
CA GLN A 26 9.81 18.45 21.20
C GLN A 26 8.54 17.67 20.84
N GLY A 27 8.14 16.73 21.68
CA GLY A 27 6.92 15.99 21.46
C GLY A 27 6.51 15.13 22.65
N PRO A 28 5.21 15.06 22.97
CA PRO A 28 4.71 14.19 24.01
C PRO A 28 4.88 12.72 23.61
N THR A 29 5.08 11.85 24.60
CA THR A 29 5.29 10.40 24.42
C THR A 29 4.23 9.76 23.52
N GLU A 30 2.98 10.19 23.62
CA GLU A 30 1.87 9.70 22.81
C GLU A 30 2.10 9.95 21.30
N GLN A 31 2.61 11.12 20.93
CA GLN A 31 2.92 11.44 19.53
C GLN A 31 4.10 10.58 19.02
N ILE A 32 5.10 10.35 19.86
CA ILE A 32 6.25 9.50 19.51
C ILE A 32 5.77 8.07 19.25
N VAL A 33 4.94 7.53 20.13
CA VAL A 33 4.36 6.18 19.97
C VAL A 33 3.52 6.10 18.70
N ARG A 34 2.68 7.11 18.44
CA ARG A 34 1.88 7.18 17.22
C ARG A 34 2.73 7.20 15.95
N LEU A 35 3.79 8.00 15.91
CA LEU A 35 4.71 8.07 14.78
C LEU A 35 5.43 6.74 14.56
N ALA A 36 5.84 6.08 15.64
CA ALA A 36 6.48 4.78 15.59
C ALA A 36 5.54 3.69 15.02
N HIS A 37 4.26 3.69 15.40
CA HIS A 37 3.27 2.79 14.82
C HIS A 37 3.02 3.09 13.33
N LEU A 38 2.92 4.38 12.93
CA LEU A 38 2.77 4.75 11.52
C LEU A 38 3.96 4.26 10.67
N ARG A 39 5.18 4.29 11.21
CA ARG A 39 6.35 3.73 10.52
C ARG A 39 6.19 2.23 10.29
N TRP A 40 5.67 1.52 11.26
CA TRP A 40 5.44 0.08 11.16
C TRP A 40 4.35 -0.25 10.11
N ASP A 41 3.35 0.61 9.97
CA ASP A 41 2.32 0.50 8.93
C ASP A 41 2.92 0.61 7.52
N ILE A 42 3.95 1.43 7.32
CA ILE A 42 4.67 1.51 6.04
C ILE A 42 5.29 0.14 5.69
N GLU A 43 5.94 -0.52 6.65
CA GLU A 43 6.55 -1.82 6.42
C GLU A 43 5.50 -2.92 6.16
N ASN A 44 4.43 -2.96 6.94
CA ASN A 44 3.44 -4.03 6.86
C ASN A 44 2.39 -3.82 5.77
N GLN A 45 1.97 -2.58 5.52
CA GLN A 45 0.95 -2.29 4.52
C GLN A 45 1.57 -1.81 3.21
N GLY A 46 2.43 -0.79 3.26
CA GLY A 46 3.01 -0.18 2.08
C GLY A 46 3.86 -1.16 1.26
N PHE A 47 4.78 -1.88 1.89
CA PHE A 47 5.60 -2.86 1.18
C PHE A 47 4.80 -4.07 0.71
N ASN A 48 3.82 -4.53 1.49
CA ASN A 48 2.93 -5.60 1.04
C ASN A 48 2.08 -5.18 -0.17
N GLU A 49 1.61 -3.94 -0.22
CA GLU A 49 0.89 -3.43 -1.38
C GLU A 49 1.81 -3.30 -2.60
N LEU A 50 3.03 -2.79 -2.42
CA LEU A 50 4.03 -2.68 -3.48
C LEU A 50 4.37 -4.05 -4.09
N VAL A 51 4.57 -5.07 -3.24
CA VAL A 51 4.87 -6.43 -3.72
C VAL A 51 3.65 -7.05 -4.39
N ARG A 52 2.49 -7.05 -3.74
CA ARG A 52 1.30 -7.79 -4.21
C ARG A 52 0.53 -7.08 -5.31
N GLY A 53 0.50 -5.75 -5.28
CA GLY A 53 -0.29 -4.94 -6.22
C GLY A 53 0.53 -4.34 -7.37
N TRP A 54 1.82 -4.11 -7.14
CA TRP A 54 2.70 -3.39 -8.07
C TRP A 54 3.89 -4.23 -8.53
N TYR A 55 3.99 -5.48 -8.09
CA TYR A 55 5.04 -6.43 -8.46
C TYR A 55 6.46 -5.86 -8.25
N ALA A 56 6.65 -5.07 -7.19
CA ALA A 56 7.91 -4.40 -6.92
C ALA A 56 9.07 -5.35 -6.59
N ASP A 57 8.76 -6.60 -6.22
CA ASP A 57 9.72 -7.69 -5.99
C ASP A 57 10.11 -8.44 -7.27
N HIS A 58 9.43 -8.15 -8.41
CA HIS A 58 9.72 -8.83 -9.67
C HIS A 58 10.93 -8.20 -10.36
N VAL A 59 11.92 -9.03 -10.65
CA VAL A 59 13.14 -8.61 -11.33
C VAL A 59 13.02 -8.88 -12.84
N TYR A 60 12.73 -7.85 -13.61
CA TYR A 60 12.62 -7.92 -15.08
C TYR A 60 13.97 -8.00 -15.77
N ARG A 61 15.03 -7.45 -15.18
CA ARG A 61 16.41 -7.49 -15.64
C ARG A 61 17.38 -7.50 -14.47
N HIS A 62 18.49 -8.22 -14.60
CA HIS A 62 19.50 -8.36 -13.53
C HIS A 62 20.56 -7.24 -13.52
N GLN A 63 20.45 -6.24 -14.39
CA GLN A 63 21.35 -5.08 -14.35
C GLN A 63 20.97 -4.15 -13.18
N PRO A 64 21.92 -3.76 -12.31
CA PRO A 64 21.61 -2.92 -11.14
C PRO A 64 20.85 -1.65 -11.47
N GLN A 65 21.25 -0.94 -12.52
CA GLN A 65 20.58 0.29 -12.95
C GLN A 65 19.14 0.04 -13.40
N ALA A 66 18.87 -1.10 -14.05
CA ALA A 66 17.52 -1.45 -14.47
C ALA A 66 16.62 -1.76 -13.27
N ILE A 67 17.15 -2.43 -12.25
CA ILE A 67 16.44 -2.70 -10.99
C ILE A 67 16.10 -1.39 -10.28
N GLU A 68 17.08 -0.49 -10.15
CA GLU A 68 16.89 0.82 -9.52
C GLU A 68 15.84 1.66 -10.26
N CYS A 69 15.95 1.79 -11.58
CA CYS A 69 14.98 2.50 -12.41
C CYS A 69 13.57 1.91 -12.26
N PHE A 70 13.44 0.59 -12.27
CA PHE A 70 12.15 -0.07 -12.12
C PHE A 70 11.53 0.22 -10.74
N LEU A 71 12.32 0.10 -9.66
CA LEU A 71 11.86 0.41 -8.32
C LEU A 71 11.44 1.86 -8.17
N LEU A 72 12.23 2.81 -8.69
CA LEU A 72 11.87 4.23 -8.66
C LEU A 72 10.58 4.53 -9.42
N LEU A 73 10.38 3.90 -10.58
CA LEU A 73 9.15 4.03 -11.37
C LEU A 73 7.95 3.40 -10.63
N ALA A 74 8.13 2.25 -9.99
CA ALA A 74 7.09 1.61 -9.20
C ALA A 74 6.67 2.48 -8.01
N PHE A 75 7.62 3.06 -7.28
CA PHE A 75 7.35 4.00 -6.19
C PHE A 75 6.66 5.28 -6.67
N LEU A 76 7.10 5.82 -7.80
CA LEU A 76 6.47 7.01 -8.39
C LEU A 76 5.01 6.72 -8.77
N ALA A 77 4.77 5.63 -9.47
CA ALA A 77 3.43 5.21 -9.88
C ALA A 77 2.53 4.93 -8.66
N TYR A 78 3.05 4.26 -7.63
CA TYR A 78 2.37 4.03 -6.37
C TYR A 78 1.95 5.34 -5.70
N ASN A 79 2.86 6.32 -5.59
CA ASN A 79 2.56 7.61 -4.98
C ASN A 79 1.52 8.41 -5.78
N ILE A 80 1.64 8.44 -7.12
CA ILE A 80 0.65 9.10 -8.00
C ILE A 80 -0.72 8.45 -7.85
N PHE A 81 -0.78 7.12 -7.83
CA PHE A 81 -2.02 6.38 -7.64
C PHE A 81 -2.68 6.73 -6.30
N HIS A 82 -1.94 6.66 -5.20
CA HIS A 82 -2.48 6.97 -3.87
C HIS A 82 -2.91 8.43 -3.74
N ALA A 83 -2.15 9.37 -4.28
CA ALA A 83 -2.53 10.77 -4.32
C ALA A 83 -3.83 10.98 -5.14
N SER A 84 -3.91 10.40 -6.33
CA SER A 84 -5.10 10.47 -7.18
C SER A 84 -6.31 9.83 -6.51
N PHE A 85 -6.13 8.69 -5.87
CA PHE A 85 -7.15 8.00 -5.11
C PHE A 85 -7.66 8.84 -3.94
N ALA A 86 -6.75 9.48 -3.19
CA ALA A 86 -7.10 10.30 -2.05
C ALA A 86 -7.80 11.61 -2.46
N LEU A 87 -7.37 12.23 -3.56
CA LEU A 87 -7.85 13.56 -3.97
C LEU A 87 -9.10 13.48 -4.85
N ASN A 88 -9.21 12.49 -5.72
CA ASN A 88 -10.22 12.47 -6.78
C ASN A 88 -11.35 11.47 -6.53
N LEU A 89 -11.12 10.43 -5.74
CA LEU A 89 -12.15 9.42 -5.52
C LEU A 89 -13.02 9.76 -4.29
N LYS A 90 -14.32 9.85 -4.51
CA LYS A 90 -15.29 10.12 -3.44
C LYS A 90 -15.26 9.02 -2.38
N PRO A 91 -15.42 9.35 -1.08
CA PRO A 91 -15.40 8.36 0.02
C PRO A 91 -16.40 7.21 -0.16
N GLU A 92 -17.55 7.49 -0.76
CA GLU A 92 -18.62 6.51 -0.98
C GLU A 92 -18.18 5.41 -1.95
N LEU A 93 -17.40 5.78 -2.98
CA LEU A 93 -16.87 4.84 -3.96
C LEU A 93 -15.75 3.96 -3.40
N ARG A 94 -15.05 4.44 -2.36
CA ARG A 94 -13.95 3.69 -1.72
C ARG A 94 -14.47 2.56 -0.82
N ARG A 95 -15.69 2.69 -0.29
CA ARG A 95 -16.26 1.72 0.64
C ARG A 95 -16.45 0.34 -0.01
N GLY A 96 -15.99 -0.70 0.69
CA GLY A 96 -16.19 -2.08 0.29
C GLY A 96 -15.30 -2.56 -0.88
N ARG A 97 -14.32 -1.75 -1.30
CA ARG A 97 -13.40 -2.12 -2.39
C ARG A 97 -11.95 -1.99 -1.94
N THR A 98 -11.12 -2.97 -2.31
CA THR A 98 -9.69 -2.98 -1.99
C THR A 98 -8.89 -2.09 -2.94
N MET A 99 -7.70 -1.66 -2.52
CA MET A 99 -6.75 -0.96 -3.40
C MET A 99 -6.40 -1.78 -4.64
N ALA A 100 -6.19 -3.08 -4.48
CA ALA A 100 -5.92 -3.99 -5.60
C ALA A 100 -7.02 -3.96 -6.67
N PHE A 101 -8.29 -3.87 -6.27
CA PHE A 101 -9.41 -3.71 -7.21
C PHE A 101 -9.26 -2.44 -8.07
N TRP A 102 -8.92 -1.32 -7.46
CA TRP A 102 -8.78 -0.05 -8.18
C TRP A 102 -7.56 -0.03 -9.09
N VAL A 103 -6.44 -0.60 -8.66
CA VAL A 103 -5.25 -0.77 -9.51
C VAL A 103 -5.57 -1.60 -10.75
N GLN A 104 -6.26 -2.73 -10.59
CA GLN A 104 -6.67 -3.59 -11.69
C GLN A 104 -7.66 -2.89 -12.63
N LEU A 105 -8.62 -2.15 -12.10
CA LEU A 105 -9.59 -1.40 -12.90
C LEU A 105 -8.88 -0.36 -13.75
N ILE A 106 -8.00 0.45 -13.17
CA ILE A 106 -7.24 1.48 -13.90
C ILE A 106 -6.34 0.84 -14.95
N ALA A 107 -5.66 -0.26 -14.62
CA ALA A 107 -4.86 -0.99 -15.58
C ALA A 107 -5.69 -1.49 -16.76
N ALA A 108 -6.87 -2.04 -16.52
CA ALA A 108 -7.79 -2.49 -17.56
C ALA A 108 -8.25 -1.33 -18.48
N GLU A 109 -8.58 -0.17 -17.91
CA GLU A 109 -8.94 1.03 -18.66
C GLU A 109 -7.78 1.54 -19.52
N ILE A 110 -6.58 1.61 -18.98
CA ILE A 110 -5.37 2.01 -19.73
C ILE A 110 -5.13 1.06 -20.90
N HIS A 111 -5.31 -0.25 -20.73
CA HIS A 111 -5.17 -1.22 -21.80
C HIS A 111 -6.29 -1.18 -22.84
N ALA A 112 -7.46 -0.67 -22.46
CA ALA A 112 -8.59 -0.52 -23.40
C ALA A 112 -8.47 0.72 -24.31
N LEU A 113 -7.81 1.79 -23.84
CA LEU A 113 -7.67 3.06 -24.57
C LEU A 113 -7.12 2.92 -26.00
N PRO A 114 -6.06 2.13 -26.30
CA PRO A 114 -5.56 1.98 -27.66
C PRO A 114 -6.56 1.33 -28.62
N ARG A 115 -7.48 0.50 -28.12
CA ARG A 115 -8.49 -0.17 -28.92
C ARG A 115 -9.63 0.75 -29.34
N LEU A 116 -9.92 1.78 -28.54
CA LEU A 116 -10.96 2.77 -28.84
C LEU A 116 -10.49 3.83 -29.85
N SER A 117 -9.18 4.06 -29.95
CA SER A 117 -8.59 5.02 -30.88
C SER A 117 -8.28 4.45 -32.28
N ALA A 118 -8.40 3.15 -32.46
CA ALA A 118 -8.28 2.51 -33.76
C ALA A 118 -9.59 2.70 -34.55
N THR A 119 -9.78 3.88 -35.13
CA THR A 119 -10.83 4.11 -36.14
C THR A 119 -10.56 3.19 -37.31
N PRO A 120 -11.52 2.36 -37.76
CA PRO A 120 -11.31 1.57 -38.97
C PRO A 120 -11.03 2.51 -40.13
N ALA A 121 -9.96 2.24 -40.89
CA ALA A 121 -9.68 2.99 -42.10
C ALA A 121 -10.91 2.94 -43.03
N PRO A 122 -11.31 4.05 -43.62
CA PRO A 122 -12.41 4.05 -44.60
C PRO A 122 -12.04 3.16 -45.79
N PRO A 123 -13.03 2.49 -46.42
CA PRO A 123 -12.84 1.59 -47.56
C PRO A 123 -12.26 2.28 -48.79
#